data_990ad7d346aed3a5bc3b0b0fe4b9f545
#
_entry.id   990ad7d346aed3a5bc3b0b0fe4b9f545
#
_cell.length_a   1.000
_cell.length_b   1.000
_cell.length_c   1.000
_cell.angle_alpha   90.00
_cell.angle_beta   90.00
_cell.angle_gamma   90.00
#
_symmetry.space_group_name_H-M   'P 1'
#
loop_
_entity.id
_entity.type
_entity.pdbx_description
1 polymer ?
#
loop_
_entity_poly.entity_id
_entity_poly.type
_entity_poly.pdbx_seq_one_letter_code
_entity_poly.pdbx_strand_id
1 'polypeptide(L)'
;MDARAAARLLKGVRAAALAGDRPPAAPRPEIAESWRRMLAGGVHPDRDARSRMLSAAETEERRHVSPLREILPVLREGLLPALDEALHIMVVADADGRLLWREGHSSILRKADRLGFAVGADWDEAVVGTNGVGTALVARRPVQVFSAEHFVSSHHDWTCAGAPVRDPRDGRLLGVVDVSGPLATMHPATLAWVSSVARLAERELRLRHLESLELLRTVAAPLLARLPGRAMAVDPNGWTAAVTGLAPTERIPLPKTFGPGRVWVPRLGECVVEPLPGGWLLRIDQDGRGTAPVTRIVLDLSRAGCWSATVYGPSGSWSQELSPRHAELLFLLAESPRGRSAAELAGELFGDPTRTVTVRAELSRVRRHLAGLLTHRPYRFAQDVEVELIRPEDPAGLLPHSTAPTVVRARLGRTGPGMIP
;
A
#
# COMPACT_ATOMS: atom_id res chain seq x y z
N MET A 1 29.78 -8.49 -20.99
CA MET A 1 29.72 -7.20 -21.73
C MET A 1 30.53 -6.17 -20.93
N ASP A 2 31.40 -5.41 -21.56
CA ASP A 2 32.15 -4.37 -20.87
C ASP A 2 31.16 -3.29 -20.36
N ALA A 3 31.20 -3.02 -19.04
CA ALA A 3 30.32 -2.05 -18.37
C ALA A 3 30.38 -0.65 -19.02
N ARG A 4 31.57 -0.23 -19.49
CA ARG A 4 31.77 1.03 -20.15
C ARG A 4 31.15 1.07 -21.56
N ALA A 5 31.22 -0.04 -22.30
CA ALA A 5 30.57 -0.16 -23.62
C ALA A 5 29.06 -0.13 -23.48
N ALA A 6 28.52 -0.86 -22.50
CA ALA A 6 27.08 -0.83 -22.18
C ALA A 6 26.61 0.58 -21.78
N ALA A 7 27.36 1.28 -20.94
CA ALA A 7 27.03 2.64 -20.54
C ALA A 7 27.01 3.63 -21.72
N ARG A 8 27.95 3.50 -22.66
CA ARG A 8 27.94 4.34 -23.89
C ARG A 8 26.70 4.09 -24.75
N LEU A 9 26.32 2.81 -24.94
CA LEU A 9 25.11 2.46 -25.67
C LEU A 9 23.86 3.05 -25.00
N LEU A 10 23.74 2.91 -23.68
CA LEU A 10 22.61 3.44 -22.92
C LEU A 10 22.49 4.95 -22.96
N LYS A 11 23.61 5.69 -23.02
CA LYS A 11 23.58 7.14 -23.24
C LYS A 11 22.91 7.50 -24.59
N GLY A 12 23.23 6.75 -25.65
CA GLY A 12 22.59 6.93 -26.95
C GLY A 12 21.10 6.54 -26.94
N VAL A 13 20.77 5.43 -26.26
CA VAL A 13 19.36 4.98 -26.10
C VAL A 13 18.54 6.04 -25.37
N ARG A 14 19.07 6.57 -24.25
CA ARG A 14 18.39 7.60 -23.47
C ARG A 14 18.23 8.90 -24.28
N ALA A 15 19.30 9.38 -24.91
CA ALA A 15 19.26 10.61 -25.71
C ALA A 15 18.17 10.53 -26.79
N ALA A 16 18.12 9.46 -27.55
CA ALA A 16 17.11 9.24 -28.57
C ALA A 16 15.70 9.16 -27.99
N ALA A 17 15.51 8.40 -26.87
CA ALA A 17 14.21 8.29 -26.24
C ALA A 17 13.67 9.63 -25.69
N LEU A 18 14.55 10.48 -25.14
CA LEU A 18 14.17 11.82 -24.65
C LEU A 18 13.89 12.81 -25.77
N ALA A 19 14.54 12.66 -26.93
CA ALA A 19 14.28 13.47 -28.12
C ALA A 19 13.02 13.02 -28.89
N GLY A 20 12.43 11.87 -28.54
CA GLY A 20 11.32 11.27 -29.30
C GLY A 20 11.79 10.54 -30.57
N ASP A 21 13.09 10.31 -30.71
CA ASP A 21 13.70 9.60 -31.83
C ASP A 21 13.68 8.09 -31.60
N ARG A 22 13.93 7.33 -32.68
CA ARG A 22 14.08 5.88 -32.59
C ARG A 22 15.42 5.52 -31.92
N PRO A 23 15.42 4.90 -30.70
CA PRO A 23 16.66 4.57 -30.02
C PRO A 23 17.41 3.43 -30.73
N PRO A 24 18.76 3.39 -30.64
CA PRO A 24 19.60 2.36 -31.25
C PRO A 24 19.35 0.95 -30.69
N ALA A 25 18.78 0.86 -29.48
CA ALA A 25 18.28 -0.36 -28.87
C ALA A 25 17.04 -0.03 -28.01
N ALA A 26 16.11 -0.97 -27.88
CA ALA A 26 14.94 -0.76 -27.02
C ALA A 26 15.38 -0.68 -25.55
N PRO A 27 14.97 0.33 -24.78
CA PRO A 27 15.17 0.36 -23.33
C PRO A 27 14.37 -0.78 -22.70
N ARG A 28 14.81 -1.28 -21.55
CA ARG A 28 14.05 -2.26 -20.79
C ARG A 28 12.65 -1.71 -20.45
N PRO A 29 11.59 -2.55 -20.45
CA PRO A 29 10.21 -2.08 -20.29
C PRO A 29 10.00 -1.20 -19.04
N GLU A 30 10.56 -1.60 -17.89
CA GLU A 30 10.49 -0.85 -16.64
C GLU A 30 11.14 0.54 -16.71
N ILE A 31 12.24 0.65 -17.45
CA ILE A 31 12.95 1.91 -17.65
C ILE A 31 12.18 2.81 -18.63
N ALA A 32 11.69 2.24 -19.72
CA ALA A 32 10.87 2.96 -20.68
C ALA A 32 9.59 3.52 -20.07
N GLU A 33 8.96 2.74 -19.19
CA GLU A 33 7.76 3.17 -18.46
C GLU A 33 8.08 4.28 -17.47
N SER A 34 9.19 4.17 -16.73
CA SER A 34 9.69 5.20 -15.83
C SER A 34 9.98 6.49 -16.57
N TRP A 35 10.75 6.45 -17.66
CA TRP A 35 11.06 7.64 -18.47
C TRP A 35 9.80 8.33 -19.00
N ARG A 36 8.80 7.56 -19.45
CA ARG A 36 7.51 8.16 -19.88
C ARG A 36 6.80 8.88 -18.74
N ARG A 37 6.81 8.33 -17.53
CA ARG A 37 6.24 9.00 -16.35
C ARG A 37 7.00 10.28 -16.01
N MET A 38 8.35 10.25 -16.10
CA MET A 38 9.20 11.41 -15.82
C MET A 38 8.95 12.55 -16.81
N LEU A 39 8.88 12.23 -18.09
CA LEU A 39 8.55 13.21 -19.14
C LEU A 39 7.14 13.79 -18.95
N ALA A 40 6.15 12.95 -18.69
CA ALA A 40 4.78 13.39 -18.45
C ALA A 40 4.66 14.25 -17.17
N GLY A 41 5.47 13.99 -16.15
CA GLY A 41 5.55 14.75 -14.91
C GLY A 41 6.40 16.04 -15.00
N GLY A 42 7.00 16.34 -16.17
CA GLY A 42 7.84 17.51 -16.37
C GLY A 42 9.18 17.46 -15.62
N VAL A 43 9.66 16.27 -15.25
CA VAL A 43 10.97 16.11 -14.63
C VAL A 43 12.05 16.40 -15.67
N HIS A 44 12.98 17.32 -15.36
CA HIS A 44 14.06 17.67 -16.29
C HIS A 44 15.28 16.77 -16.07
N PRO A 45 15.89 16.21 -17.13
CA PRO A 45 17.00 15.26 -17.04
C PRO A 45 18.31 15.86 -16.46
N ASP A 46 18.50 17.16 -16.52
CA ASP A 46 19.64 17.88 -15.97
C ASP A 46 19.31 18.65 -14.69
N ARG A 47 18.18 18.32 -14.06
CA ARG A 47 17.76 18.91 -12.80
C ARG A 47 18.77 18.57 -11.70
N ASP A 48 19.12 19.57 -10.89
CA ASP A 48 19.76 19.32 -9.59
C ASP A 48 18.71 18.69 -8.66
N ALA A 49 18.79 17.37 -8.50
CA ALA A 49 17.78 16.56 -7.78
C ALA A 49 17.93 16.71 -6.27
N ARG A 50 18.00 17.93 -5.74
CA ARG A 50 17.96 18.16 -4.30
C ARG A 50 16.57 17.90 -3.79
N SER A 51 16.41 16.78 -3.10
CA SER A 51 15.17 16.42 -2.43
C SER A 51 14.97 17.20 -1.13
N ARG A 52 13.72 17.38 -0.74
CA ARG A 52 13.41 17.88 0.61
C ARG A 52 13.91 16.86 1.64
N MET A 53 14.85 17.30 2.49
CA MET A 53 15.35 16.48 3.60
C MET A 53 14.38 16.52 4.78
N LEU A 54 14.13 15.35 5.37
CA LEU A 54 13.52 15.27 6.68
C LEU A 54 14.52 15.74 7.73
N SER A 55 14.04 16.33 8.80
CA SER A 55 14.83 16.56 10.01
C SER A 55 15.25 15.23 10.66
N ALA A 56 16.25 15.26 11.52
CA ALA A 56 16.66 14.09 12.29
C ALA A 56 15.51 13.53 13.15
N ALA A 57 14.68 14.40 13.74
CA ALA A 57 13.52 14.01 14.53
C ALA A 57 12.44 13.32 13.70
N GLU A 58 12.08 13.89 12.55
CA GLU A 58 11.10 13.28 11.63
C GLU A 58 11.60 11.93 11.10
N THR A 59 12.90 11.81 10.83
CA THR A 59 13.49 10.55 10.38
C THR A 59 13.45 9.47 11.47
N GLU A 60 13.76 9.84 12.70
CA GLU A 60 13.73 8.90 13.83
C GLU A 60 12.29 8.48 14.18
N GLU A 61 11.33 9.37 14.10
CA GLU A 61 9.91 9.06 14.24
C GLU A 61 9.47 8.02 13.19
N ARG A 62 9.82 8.24 11.90
CA ARG A 62 9.52 7.27 10.83
C ARG A 62 10.19 5.92 11.06
N ARG A 63 11.44 5.90 11.52
CA ARG A 63 12.15 4.66 11.87
C ARG A 63 11.44 3.92 12.99
N HIS A 64 10.98 4.64 14.01
CA HIS A 64 10.34 4.06 15.19
C HIS A 64 9.05 3.33 14.84
N VAL A 65 8.21 3.91 13.99
CA VAL A 65 6.91 3.33 13.60
C VAL A 65 7.01 2.36 12.42
N SER A 66 8.16 2.28 11.75
CA SER A 66 8.33 1.44 10.56
C SER A 66 8.57 -0.02 10.90
N PRO A 67 7.79 -0.96 10.33
CA PRO A 67 8.08 -2.41 10.43
C PRO A 67 9.42 -2.80 9.83
N LEU A 68 10.01 -1.98 8.95
CA LEU A 68 11.36 -2.22 8.39
C LEU A 68 12.45 -2.27 9.47
N ARG A 69 12.23 -1.61 10.63
CA ARG A 69 13.14 -1.69 11.78
C ARG A 69 13.32 -3.12 12.28
N GLU A 70 12.25 -3.91 12.26
CA GLU A 70 12.26 -5.29 12.75
C GLU A 70 13.14 -6.20 11.90
N ILE A 71 13.21 -5.92 10.59
CA ILE A 71 13.97 -6.74 9.62
C ILE A 71 15.35 -6.16 9.30
N LEU A 72 15.67 -4.98 9.80
CA LEU A 72 16.98 -4.37 9.56
C LEU A 72 18.16 -5.29 9.92
N PRO A 73 18.13 -6.07 11.02
CA PRO A 73 19.19 -7.06 11.31
C PRO A 73 19.37 -8.08 10.18
N VAL A 74 18.30 -8.63 9.62
CA VAL A 74 18.35 -9.59 8.51
C VAL A 74 18.92 -8.97 7.24
N LEU A 75 18.52 -7.71 6.94
CA LEU A 75 19.06 -6.97 5.80
C LEU A 75 20.57 -6.72 5.97
N ARG A 76 20.99 -6.33 7.17
CA ARG A 76 22.41 -6.13 7.51
C ARG A 76 23.23 -7.42 7.37
N GLU A 77 22.76 -8.49 7.98
CA GLU A 77 23.42 -9.79 7.91
C GLU A 77 23.55 -10.31 6.48
N GLY A 78 22.50 -10.17 5.68
CA GLY A 78 22.46 -10.64 4.30
C GLY A 78 23.21 -9.79 3.29
N LEU A 79 23.45 -8.50 3.57
CA LEU A 79 24.01 -7.56 2.60
C LEU A 79 25.40 -6.99 3.02
N LEU A 80 25.55 -6.49 4.26
CA LEU A 80 26.73 -5.73 4.65
C LEU A 80 28.07 -6.48 4.46
N PRO A 81 28.19 -7.79 4.75
CA PRO A 81 29.47 -8.48 4.62
C PRO A 81 30.10 -8.39 3.22
N ALA A 82 29.26 -8.38 2.18
CA ALA A 82 29.76 -8.29 0.80
C ALA A 82 29.86 -6.85 0.27
N LEU A 83 29.17 -5.89 0.89
CA LEU A 83 29.12 -4.51 0.38
C LEU A 83 30.43 -3.75 0.56
N ASP A 84 31.17 -4.03 1.62
CA ASP A 84 32.44 -3.35 1.90
C ASP A 84 33.49 -3.72 0.87
N GLU A 85 33.65 -5.02 0.58
CA GLU A 85 34.55 -5.52 -0.45
C GLU A 85 34.12 -5.09 -1.87
N ALA A 86 32.82 -5.09 -2.14
CA ALA A 86 32.27 -4.75 -3.44
C ALA A 86 32.17 -3.22 -3.71
N LEU A 87 32.57 -2.37 -2.77
CA LEU A 87 32.44 -0.91 -2.88
C LEU A 87 30.99 -0.47 -3.12
N HIS A 88 30.06 -1.00 -2.34
CA HIS A 88 28.64 -0.68 -2.40
C HIS A 88 28.11 -0.11 -1.07
N ILE A 89 26.90 0.41 -1.12
CA ILE A 89 26.12 0.80 0.05
C ILE A 89 24.74 0.14 -0.01
N MET A 90 24.20 -0.21 1.16
CA MET A 90 22.83 -0.57 1.37
C MET A 90 22.05 0.66 1.75
N VAL A 91 20.87 0.81 1.17
CA VAL A 91 19.89 1.84 1.50
C VAL A 91 18.55 1.19 1.76
N VAL A 92 17.85 1.63 2.80
CA VAL A 92 16.49 1.20 3.10
C VAL A 92 15.60 2.42 3.13
N ALA A 93 14.59 2.43 2.26
CA ALA A 93 13.61 3.49 2.15
C ALA A 93 12.22 2.98 2.56
N ASP A 94 11.37 3.87 3.09
CA ASP A 94 9.96 3.58 3.35
C ASP A 94 9.11 3.58 2.06
N ALA A 95 7.81 3.33 2.20
CA ALA A 95 6.87 3.28 1.08
C ALA A 95 6.64 4.65 0.39
N ASP A 96 7.04 5.75 1.02
CA ASP A 96 7.01 7.10 0.47
C ASP A 96 8.33 7.49 -0.22
N GLY A 97 9.32 6.57 -0.30
CA GLY A 97 10.63 6.84 -0.89
C GLY A 97 11.61 7.59 0.02
N ARG A 98 11.28 7.76 1.32
CA ARG A 98 12.17 8.40 2.29
C ARG A 98 13.28 7.45 2.73
N LEU A 99 14.53 7.86 2.60
CA LEU A 99 15.67 7.06 3.04
C LEU A 99 15.76 7.05 4.56
N LEU A 100 15.55 5.88 5.15
CA LEU A 100 15.57 5.71 6.59
C LEU A 100 16.91 5.19 7.11
N TRP A 101 17.55 4.26 6.42
CA TRP A 101 18.88 3.72 6.80
C TRP A 101 19.78 3.65 5.58
N ARG A 102 21.09 3.86 5.84
CA ARG A 102 22.13 3.80 4.82
C ARG A 102 23.43 3.34 5.46
N GLU A 103 24.00 2.24 4.96
CA GLU A 103 25.20 1.60 5.51
C GLU A 103 26.06 1.01 4.39
N GLY A 104 27.37 0.83 4.62
CA GLY A 104 28.29 0.22 3.68
C GLY A 104 29.61 0.97 3.57
N HIS A 105 30.31 0.82 2.45
CA HIS A 105 31.67 1.32 2.27
C HIS A 105 31.78 2.84 2.40
N SER A 106 32.66 3.31 3.28
CA SER A 106 32.76 4.73 3.67
C SER A 106 33.04 5.71 2.49
N SER A 107 33.86 5.28 1.52
CA SER A 107 34.16 6.12 0.36
C SER A 107 32.95 6.28 -0.57
N ILE A 108 32.08 5.27 -0.63
CA ILE A 108 30.85 5.31 -1.42
C ILE A 108 29.79 6.12 -0.72
N LEU A 109 29.68 6.01 0.62
CA LEU A 109 28.81 6.90 1.41
C LEU A 109 29.12 8.38 1.15
N ARG A 110 30.40 8.77 1.15
CA ARG A 110 30.81 10.16 0.82
C ARG A 110 30.49 10.57 -0.63
N LYS A 111 30.55 9.63 -1.59
CA LYS A 111 30.12 9.91 -2.97
C LYS A 111 28.60 10.09 -3.06
N ALA A 112 27.84 9.28 -2.34
CA ALA A 112 26.38 9.34 -2.24
C ALA A 112 25.90 10.67 -1.61
N ASP A 113 26.63 11.18 -0.59
CA ASP A 113 26.33 12.48 0.04
C ASP A 113 26.34 13.62 -0.98
N ARG A 114 27.25 13.58 -1.95
CA ARG A 114 27.33 14.61 -3.01
C ARG A 114 26.13 14.63 -3.94
N LEU A 115 25.44 13.51 -4.07
CA LEU A 115 24.21 13.38 -4.85
C LEU A 115 22.94 13.67 -4.02
N GLY A 116 23.09 13.97 -2.72
CA GLY A 116 21.94 14.04 -1.83
C GLY A 116 21.33 12.68 -1.50
N PHE A 117 22.02 11.57 -1.78
CA PHE A 117 21.60 10.22 -1.45
C PHE A 117 21.90 9.94 0.02
N ALA A 118 21.21 10.66 0.91
CA ALA A 118 21.46 10.72 2.34
C ALA A 118 20.20 10.35 3.13
N VAL A 119 20.38 9.95 4.40
CA VAL A 119 19.26 9.63 5.30
C VAL A 119 18.34 10.84 5.43
N GLY A 120 17.04 10.64 5.36
CA GLY A 120 15.98 11.67 5.34
C GLY A 120 15.65 12.23 3.96
N ALA A 121 16.46 11.92 2.93
CA ALA A 121 16.19 12.37 1.56
C ALA A 121 14.97 11.67 0.96
N ASP A 122 14.32 12.35 0.03
CA ASP A 122 13.23 11.82 -0.78
C ASP A 122 13.78 11.27 -2.09
N TRP A 123 13.66 9.97 -2.28
CA TRP A 123 14.10 9.26 -3.48
C TRP A 123 12.94 8.66 -4.26
N ASP A 124 11.75 9.26 -4.11
CA ASP A 124 10.64 8.96 -5.02
C ASP A 124 11.02 9.27 -6.47
N GLU A 125 10.50 8.48 -7.39
CA GLU A 125 10.78 8.61 -8.83
C GLU A 125 10.37 9.99 -9.38
N ALA A 126 9.27 10.56 -8.90
CA ALA A 126 8.79 11.88 -9.31
C ALA A 126 9.70 13.03 -8.83
N VAL A 127 10.52 12.78 -7.79
CA VAL A 127 11.42 13.79 -7.21
C VAL A 127 12.82 13.73 -7.86
N VAL A 128 13.41 12.53 -7.93
CA VAL A 128 14.80 12.36 -8.37
C VAL A 128 14.95 11.62 -9.70
N GLY A 129 13.84 11.34 -10.38
CA GLY A 129 13.84 10.60 -11.64
C GLY A 129 14.03 9.09 -11.45
N THR A 130 14.16 8.36 -12.55
CA THR A 130 14.39 6.91 -12.55
C THR A 130 15.59 6.55 -11.69
N ASN A 131 15.40 5.72 -10.66
CA ASN A 131 16.42 5.29 -9.70
C ASN A 131 16.05 3.93 -9.08
N GLY A 132 16.97 3.28 -8.35
CA GLY A 132 16.75 1.95 -7.77
C GLY A 132 15.63 1.92 -6.72
N VAL A 133 15.45 2.99 -5.94
CA VAL A 133 14.44 3.08 -4.88
C VAL A 133 13.07 3.41 -5.46
N GLY A 134 12.90 4.61 -6.03
CA GLY A 134 11.60 5.12 -6.48
C GLY A 134 11.00 4.27 -7.60
N THR A 135 11.82 3.84 -8.57
CA THR A 135 11.32 2.98 -9.66
C THR A 135 10.88 1.60 -9.16
N ALA A 136 11.58 1.02 -8.17
CA ALA A 136 11.14 -0.24 -7.56
C ALA A 136 9.83 -0.10 -6.76
N LEU A 137 9.62 1.05 -6.07
CA LEU A 137 8.36 1.37 -5.39
C LEU A 137 7.19 1.42 -6.37
N VAL A 138 7.33 2.19 -7.46
CA VAL A 138 6.28 2.35 -8.47
C VAL A 138 6.02 1.05 -9.23
N ALA A 139 7.07 0.35 -9.67
CA ALA A 139 6.97 -0.91 -10.40
C ALA A 139 6.49 -2.07 -9.51
N ARG A 140 6.60 -1.93 -8.18
CA ARG A 140 6.28 -2.96 -7.18
C ARG A 140 6.97 -4.30 -7.43
N ARG A 141 8.15 -4.26 -8.02
CA ARG A 141 9.01 -5.42 -8.34
C ARG A 141 10.47 -5.02 -8.27
N PRO A 142 11.40 -5.99 -8.13
CA PRO A 142 12.82 -5.68 -8.16
C PRO A 142 13.23 -5.02 -9.47
N VAL A 143 14.03 -3.95 -9.38
CA VAL A 143 14.50 -3.17 -10.52
C VAL A 143 16.00 -2.91 -10.35
N GLN A 144 16.77 -3.13 -11.42
CA GLN A 144 18.12 -2.66 -11.55
C GLN A 144 18.11 -1.41 -12.43
N VAL A 145 18.86 -0.39 -12.05
CA VAL A 145 19.05 0.83 -12.83
C VAL A 145 20.54 1.03 -13.02
N PHE A 146 21.00 1.10 -14.27
CA PHE A 146 22.39 1.08 -14.62
C PHE A 146 22.73 2.30 -15.50
N SER A 147 23.74 3.11 -15.07
CA SER A 147 24.25 4.23 -15.85
C SER A 147 23.14 5.16 -16.37
N ALA A 148 23.09 5.39 -17.67
CA ALA A 148 22.11 6.27 -18.32
C ALA A 148 20.69 5.72 -18.38
N GLU A 149 20.39 4.61 -17.72
CA GLU A 149 19.01 4.24 -17.38
C GLU A 149 18.45 5.16 -16.28
N HIS A 150 19.32 5.74 -15.42
CA HIS A 150 18.90 6.82 -14.54
C HIS A 150 18.44 8.01 -15.37
N PHE A 151 17.30 8.59 -15.01
CA PHE A 151 16.74 9.72 -15.75
C PHE A 151 17.59 10.96 -15.61
N VAL A 152 18.12 11.22 -14.41
CA VAL A 152 18.96 12.39 -14.12
C VAL A 152 20.44 12.11 -14.42
N SER A 153 21.07 13.01 -15.16
CA SER A 153 22.43 12.84 -15.69
C SER A 153 23.50 12.68 -14.59
N SER A 154 23.35 13.33 -13.44
CA SER A 154 24.29 13.22 -12.30
C SER A 154 24.37 11.81 -11.70
N HIS A 155 23.41 10.93 -11.98
CA HIS A 155 23.37 9.55 -11.50
C HIS A 155 23.98 8.54 -12.48
N HIS A 156 24.46 8.94 -13.64
CA HIS A 156 24.97 8.04 -14.69
C HIS A 156 26.22 7.24 -14.30
N ASP A 157 26.95 7.69 -13.30
CA ASP A 157 28.12 6.96 -12.80
C ASP A 157 27.78 5.92 -11.73
N TRP A 158 26.49 5.61 -11.55
CA TRP A 158 25.97 4.69 -10.56
C TRP A 158 25.27 3.48 -11.17
N THR A 159 25.28 2.39 -10.38
CA THR A 159 24.41 1.23 -10.56
C THR A 159 23.64 1.00 -9.28
N CYS A 160 22.35 0.74 -9.40
CA CYS A 160 21.43 0.55 -8.29
C CYS A 160 20.61 -0.73 -8.51
N ALA A 161 20.36 -1.47 -7.45
CA ALA A 161 19.51 -2.65 -7.47
C ALA A 161 18.52 -2.59 -6.31
N GLY A 162 17.29 -2.16 -6.58
CA GLY A 162 16.22 -1.99 -5.60
C GLY A 162 15.25 -3.18 -5.60
N ALA A 163 14.93 -3.69 -4.42
CA ALA A 163 13.91 -4.71 -4.23
C ALA A 163 12.85 -4.25 -3.22
N PRO A 164 11.56 -4.26 -3.58
CA PRO A 164 10.48 -3.90 -2.66
C PRO A 164 10.37 -4.94 -1.54
N VAL A 165 10.06 -4.46 -0.34
CA VAL A 165 9.74 -5.26 0.84
C VAL A 165 8.27 -5.10 1.16
N ARG A 166 7.56 -6.22 1.28
CA ARG A 166 6.11 -6.26 1.55
C ARG A 166 5.83 -6.82 2.92
N ASP A 167 4.75 -6.34 3.51
CA ASP A 167 4.20 -6.98 4.68
C ASP A 167 3.57 -8.33 4.28
N PRO A 168 4.07 -9.46 4.79
CA PRO A 168 3.55 -10.77 4.40
C PRO A 168 2.13 -11.05 4.92
N ARG A 169 1.62 -10.19 5.82
CA ARG A 169 0.28 -10.31 6.42
C ARG A 169 -0.82 -9.85 5.46
N ASP A 170 -0.61 -8.71 4.79
CA ASP A 170 -1.63 -8.06 3.96
C ASP A 170 -1.14 -7.66 2.55
N GLY A 171 0.12 -7.89 2.24
CA GLY A 171 0.74 -7.56 0.95
C GLY A 171 1.07 -6.08 0.79
N ARG A 172 0.90 -5.26 1.83
CA ARG A 172 1.22 -3.84 1.80
C ARG A 172 2.72 -3.63 1.55
N LEU A 173 3.04 -2.67 0.69
CA LEU A 173 4.41 -2.26 0.47
C LEU A 173 4.91 -1.50 1.70
N LEU A 174 6.00 -1.98 2.30
CA LEU A 174 6.66 -1.36 3.45
C LEU A 174 7.76 -0.39 3.03
N GLY A 175 8.39 -0.67 1.91
CA GLY A 175 9.48 0.12 1.38
C GLY A 175 10.34 -0.65 0.38
N VAL A 176 11.57 -0.23 0.23
CA VAL A 176 12.57 -0.82 -0.68
C VAL A 176 13.90 -0.96 0.06
N VAL A 177 14.57 -2.09 -0.14
CA VAL A 177 16.00 -2.23 0.09
C VAL A 177 16.73 -2.08 -1.23
N ASP A 178 17.75 -1.24 -1.27
CA ASP A 178 18.56 -0.96 -2.46
C ASP A 178 20.04 -1.16 -2.16
N VAL A 179 20.75 -1.72 -3.12
CA VAL A 179 22.20 -1.80 -3.14
C VAL A 179 22.71 -0.96 -4.30
N SER A 180 23.50 0.05 -3.94
CA SER A 180 24.03 1.05 -4.89
C SER A 180 25.54 1.15 -4.82
N GLY A 181 26.16 1.38 -5.96
CA GLY A 181 27.61 1.55 -6.08
C GLY A 181 28.04 2.21 -7.38
N PRO A 182 29.35 2.43 -7.54
CA PRO A 182 29.87 2.95 -8.78
C PRO A 182 29.57 2.08 -9.99
N LEU A 183 29.41 2.68 -11.16
CA LEU A 183 29.14 1.97 -12.41
C LEU A 183 30.07 0.77 -12.67
N ALA A 184 31.35 0.91 -12.32
CA ALA A 184 32.38 -0.11 -12.54
C ALA A 184 32.18 -1.39 -11.68
N THR A 185 31.36 -1.31 -10.63
CA THR A 185 31.12 -2.43 -9.70
C THR A 185 29.85 -3.20 -10.04
N MET A 186 29.20 -2.88 -11.18
CA MET A 186 27.98 -3.56 -11.59
C MET A 186 28.20 -5.05 -11.79
N HIS A 187 27.33 -5.85 -11.17
CA HIS A 187 27.30 -7.29 -11.36
C HIS A 187 25.86 -7.75 -11.67
N PRO A 188 25.65 -8.63 -12.65
CA PRO A 188 24.31 -9.08 -13.03
C PRO A 188 23.54 -9.80 -11.91
N ALA A 189 24.25 -10.43 -10.98
CA ALA A 189 23.66 -11.15 -9.86
C ALA A 189 23.18 -10.22 -8.72
N THR A 190 23.59 -8.94 -8.70
CA THR A 190 23.26 -8.02 -7.59
C THR A 190 21.75 -7.93 -7.36
N LEU A 191 20.96 -7.78 -8.41
CA LEU A 191 19.50 -7.71 -8.30
C LEU A 191 18.90 -8.99 -7.72
N ALA A 192 19.39 -10.17 -8.15
CA ALA A 192 18.92 -11.45 -7.64
C ALA A 192 19.27 -11.63 -6.16
N TRP A 193 20.49 -11.22 -5.77
CA TRP A 193 20.93 -11.24 -4.38
C TRP A 193 20.10 -10.33 -3.49
N VAL A 194 19.93 -9.05 -3.82
CA VAL A 194 19.12 -8.09 -3.07
C VAL A 194 17.67 -8.58 -2.97
N SER A 195 17.10 -9.10 -4.06
CA SER A 195 15.76 -9.66 -4.06
C SER A 195 15.62 -10.89 -3.15
N SER A 196 16.67 -11.70 -3.02
CA SER A 196 16.66 -12.87 -2.15
C SER A 196 16.71 -12.47 -0.68
N VAL A 197 17.52 -11.47 -0.35
CA VAL A 197 17.59 -10.94 1.02
C VAL A 197 16.30 -10.20 1.39
N ALA A 198 15.68 -9.45 0.48
CA ALA A 198 14.37 -8.84 0.70
C ALA A 198 13.29 -9.89 1.02
N ARG A 199 13.24 -11.00 0.26
CA ARG A 199 12.32 -12.11 0.54
C ARG A 199 12.62 -12.83 1.87
N LEU A 200 13.89 -12.93 2.25
CA LEU A 200 14.25 -13.47 3.56
C LEU A 200 13.74 -12.57 4.69
N ALA A 201 13.88 -11.26 4.54
CA ALA A 201 13.35 -10.28 5.48
C ALA A 201 11.81 -10.32 5.59
N GLU A 202 11.09 -10.50 4.47
CA GLU A 202 9.63 -10.72 4.49
C GLU A 202 9.24 -12.01 5.24
N ARG A 203 10.03 -13.09 5.09
CA ARG A 203 9.81 -14.33 5.85
C ARG A 203 10.03 -14.15 7.34
N GLU A 204 11.03 -13.37 7.72
CA GLU A 204 11.29 -13.02 9.13
C GLU A 204 10.09 -12.28 9.75
N LEU A 205 9.53 -11.27 9.06
CA LEU A 205 8.30 -10.61 9.50
C LEU A 205 7.16 -11.59 9.69
N ARG A 206 7.01 -12.56 8.79
CA ARG A 206 5.97 -13.57 8.91
C ARG A 206 6.18 -14.47 10.13
N LEU A 207 7.41 -14.92 10.37
CA LEU A 207 7.73 -15.75 11.54
C LEU A 207 7.44 -15.01 12.84
N ARG A 208 7.91 -13.78 13.00
CA ARG A 208 7.64 -12.95 14.18
C ARG A 208 6.16 -12.73 14.42
N HIS A 209 5.41 -12.50 13.34
CA HIS A 209 3.95 -12.38 13.46
C HIS A 209 3.30 -13.67 13.96
N LEU A 210 3.68 -14.83 13.42
CA LEU A 210 3.15 -16.12 13.86
C LEU A 210 3.53 -16.43 15.30
N GLU A 211 4.77 -16.14 15.72
CA GLU A 211 5.23 -16.28 17.09
C GLU A 211 4.42 -15.38 18.04
N SER A 212 4.19 -14.12 17.67
CA SER A 212 3.36 -13.19 18.45
C SER A 212 1.93 -13.69 18.62
N LEU A 213 1.31 -14.23 17.54
CA LEU A 213 -0.02 -14.80 17.61
C LEU A 213 -0.06 -16.07 18.47
N GLU A 214 1.00 -16.90 18.44
CA GLU A 214 1.08 -18.11 19.26
C GLU A 214 1.22 -17.76 20.75
N LEU A 215 2.03 -16.76 21.09
CA LEU A 215 2.14 -16.25 22.46
C LEU A 215 0.77 -15.72 22.95
N LEU A 216 0.09 -14.93 22.14
CA LEU A 216 -1.26 -14.44 22.47
C LEU A 216 -2.26 -15.59 22.63
N ARG A 217 -2.18 -16.61 21.78
CA ARG A 217 -3.02 -17.83 21.88
C ARG A 217 -2.80 -18.56 23.20
N THR A 218 -1.54 -18.71 23.61
CA THR A 218 -1.18 -19.37 24.87
C THR A 218 -1.81 -18.68 26.08
N VAL A 219 -1.85 -17.34 26.07
CA VAL A 219 -2.52 -16.55 27.12
C VAL A 219 -4.04 -16.63 27.01
N ALA A 220 -4.58 -16.56 25.79
CA ALA A 220 -6.03 -16.44 25.58
C ALA A 220 -6.78 -17.78 25.70
N ALA A 221 -6.18 -18.90 25.31
CA ALA A 221 -6.88 -20.18 25.25
C ALA A 221 -7.49 -20.64 26.60
N PRO A 222 -6.80 -20.56 27.75
CA PRO A 222 -7.39 -20.90 29.03
C PRO A 222 -8.55 -20.01 29.45
N LEU A 223 -8.51 -18.72 29.03
CA LEU A 223 -9.60 -17.77 29.30
C LEU A 223 -10.81 -18.08 28.44
N LEU A 224 -10.60 -18.25 27.12
CA LEU A 224 -11.66 -18.59 26.18
C LEU A 224 -12.38 -19.91 26.52
N ALA A 225 -11.65 -20.92 27.03
CA ALA A 225 -12.23 -22.19 27.43
C ALA A 225 -13.20 -22.08 28.63
N ARG A 226 -13.12 -21.04 29.44
CA ARG A 226 -13.96 -20.79 30.60
C ARG A 226 -15.11 -19.82 30.33
N LEU A 227 -15.04 -19.08 29.19
CA LEU A 227 -16.05 -18.09 28.85
C LEU A 227 -17.30 -18.80 28.26
N PRO A 228 -18.49 -18.50 28.79
CA PRO A 228 -19.72 -18.89 28.12
C PRO A 228 -19.93 -17.98 26.90
N GLY A 229 -20.33 -18.55 25.77
CA GLY A 229 -20.75 -17.78 24.61
C GLY A 229 -19.65 -17.57 23.56
N ARG A 230 -19.72 -16.42 22.87
CA ARG A 230 -18.90 -16.10 21.70
C ARG A 230 -17.80 -15.12 22.09
N ALA A 231 -16.54 -15.51 21.87
CA ALA A 231 -15.41 -14.65 22.15
C ALA A 231 -14.24 -14.94 21.22
N MET A 232 -13.32 -13.98 21.11
CA MET A 232 -12.09 -14.13 20.36
C MET A 232 -10.94 -13.32 20.96
N ALA A 233 -9.72 -13.79 20.73
CA ALA A 233 -8.51 -13.05 21.04
C ALA A 233 -7.86 -12.59 19.71
N VAL A 234 -7.49 -11.32 19.65
CA VAL A 234 -6.86 -10.71 18.47
C VAL A 234 -5.64 -9.89 18.87
N ASP A 235 -4.68 -9.77 17.95
CA ASP A 235 -3.56 -8.88 18.12
C ASP A 235 -3.98 -7.39 17.96
N PRO A 236 -3.11 -6.40 18.20
CA PRO A 236 -3.44 -4.97 18.05
C PRO A 236 -3.87 -4.57 16.63
N ASN A 237 -3.61 -5.40 15.62
CA ASN A 237 -3.97 -5.18 14.22
C ASN A 237 -5.22 -5.98 13.79
N GLY A 238 -5.87 -6.68 14.72
CA GLY A 238 -7.07 -7.48 14.49
C GLY A 238 -6.81 -8.89 13.95
N TRP A 239 -5.57 -9.39 13.92
CA TRP A 239 -5.29 -10.76 13.55
C TRP A 239 -5.70 -11.71 14.67
N THR A 240 -6.42 -12.75 14.30
CA THR A 240 -7.05 -13.66 15.27
C THR A 240 -6.05 -14.71 15.77
N ALA A 241 -5.83 -14.72 17.08
CA ALA A 241 -5.04 -15.74 17.75
C ALA A 241 -5.87 -16.96 18.15
N ALA A 242 -7.09 -16.75 18.68
CA ALA A 242 -7.98 -17.83 19.12
C ALA A 242 -9.45 -17.37 19.12
N VAL A 243 -10.37 -18.33 18.99
CA VAL A 243 -11.82 -18.08 19.01
C VAL A 243 -12.57 -19.16 19.81
N THR A 244 -13.72 -18.80 20.39
CA THR A 244 -14.70 -19.73 20.94
C THR A 244 -16.11 -19.32 20.51
N GLY A 245 -16.94 -20.27 20.16
CA GLY A 245 -18.33 -20.05 19.72
C GLY A 245 -18.47 -19.27 18.41
N LEU A 246 -17.41 -19.11 17.62
CA LEU A 246 -17.34 -18.37 16.37
C LEU A 246 -16.73 -19.20 15.25
N ALA A 247 -17.11 -18.92 14.02
CA ALA A 247 -16.38 -19.43 12.87
C ALA A 247 -14.96 -18.85 12.84
N PRO A 248 -13.93 -19.63 12.48
CA PRO A 248 -12.57 -19.13 12.32
C PRO A 248 -12.52 -17.96 11.33
N THR A 249 -11.84 -16.88 11.72
CA THR A 249 -11.63 -15.69 10.90
C THR A 249 -10.17 -15.31 11.04
N GLU A 250 -9.50 -15.06 9.95
CA GLU A 250 -8.07 -14.74 9.95
C GLU A 250 -7.80 -13.35 10.56
N ARG A 251 -8.61 -12.35 10.18
CA ARG A 251 -8.49 -10.98 10.63
C ARG A 251 -9.83 -10.28 10.74
N ILE A 252 -9.99 -9.43 11.74
CA ILE A 252 -11.12 -8.50 11.86
C ILE A 252 -10.62 -7.06 11.75
N PRO A 253 -11.38 -6.15 11.10
CA PRO A 253 -11.06 -4.74 11.10
C PRO A 253 -11.33 -4.17 12.49
N LEU A 254 -10.34 -3.49 13.08
CA LEU A 254 -10.48 -2.77 14.34
C LEU A 254 -10.71 -1.28 14.09
N PRO A 255 -11.56 -0.61 14.87
CA PRO A 255 -11.72 0.85 14.84
C PRO A 255 -10.40 1.58 15.12
N LYS A 256 -10.23 2.82 14.60
CA LYS A 256 -9.03 3.63 14.86
C LYS A 256 -8.82 3.93 16.35
N THR A 257 -9.92 4.07 17.10
CA THR A 257 -9.94 4.34 18.55
C THR A 257 -10.25 3.08 19.34
N PHE A 258 -9.67 1.93 18.92
CA PHE A 258 -9.92 0.66 19.59
C PHE A 258 -9.20 0.58 20.94
N GLY A 259 -9.94 0.19 21.99
CA GLY A 259 -9.42 0.09 23.34
C GLY A 259 -10.37 -0.66 24.28
N PRO A 260 -10.02 -0.76 25.57
CA PRO A 260 -10.84 -1.47 26.55
C PRO A 260 -12.22 -0.84 26.73
N GLY A 261 -13.25 -1.67 26.97
CA GLY A 261 -14.62 -1.24 27.16
C GLY A 261 -15.59 -1.82 26.13
N ARG A 262 -16.77 -1.19 25.99
CA ARG A 262 -17.76 -1.59 24.98
C ARG A 262 -17.42 -0.93 23.64
N VAL A 263 -17.27 -1.75 22.60
CA VAL A 263 -16.91 -1.31 21.24
C VAL A 263 -17.76 -2.09 20.24
N TRP A 264 -18.29 -1.39 19.26
CA TRP A 264 -18.93 -2.08 18.14
C TRP A 264 -17.89 -2.48 17.10
N VAL A 265 -17.87 -3.76 16.74
CA VAL A 265 -16.92 -4.33 15.78
C VAL A 265 -17.69 -4.89 14.58
N PRO A 266 -17.31 -4.52 13.34
CA PRO A 266 -17.95 -5.04 12.14
C PRO A 266 -18.03 -6.57 12.15
N ARG A 267 -19.17 -7.14 11.77
CA ARG A 267 -19.47 -8.60 11.73
C ARG A 267 -19.64 -9.28 13.09
N LEU A 268 -19.19 -8.67 14.17
CA LEU A 268 -19.32 -9.23 15.52
C LEU A 268 -20.43 -8.55 16.31
N GLY A 269 -20.73 -7.28 16.00
CA GLY A 269 -21.67 -6.48 16.75
C GLY A 269 -21.02 -5.80 17.97
N GLU A 270 -21.80 -5.61 19.03
CA GLU A 270 -21.32 -5.04 20.28
C GLU A 270 -20.42 -6.02 21.01
N CYS A 271 -19.23 -5.59 21.36
CA CYS A 271 -18.21 -6.40 22.03
C CYS A 271 -17.74 -5.69 23.31
N VAL A 272 -17.49 -6.46 24.33
CA VAL A 272 -16.71 -6.03 25.49
C VAL A 272 -15.25 -6.40 25.24
N VAL A 273 -14.38 -5.38 25.22
CA VAL A 273 -12.95 -5.52 24.93
C VAL A 273 -12.15 -5.43 26.21
N GLU A 274 -11.30 -6.40 26.45
CA GLU A 274 -10.40 -6.49 27.59
C GLU A 274 -8.95 -6.61 27.09
N PRO A 275 -7.97 -5.91 27.71
CA PRO A 275 -6.58 -6.04 27.30
C PRO A 275 -6.01 -7.42 27.68
N LEU A 276 -5.21 -7.97 26.77
CA LEU A 276 -4.37 -9.13 27.00
C LEU A 276 -2.91 -8.80 26.68
N PRO A 277 -1.94 -9.49 27.29
CA PRO A 277 -0.56 -9.41 26.84
C PRO A 277 -0.44 -9.74 25.35
N GLY A 278 -0.02 -8.76 24.56
CA GLY A 278 0.11 -8.89 23.09
C GLY A 278 -1.19 -8.70 22.30
N GLY A 279 -2.32 -8.29 22.91
CA GLY A 279 -3.55 -8.06 22.16
C GLY A 279 -4.78 -7.78 23.01
N TRP A 280 -5.93 -8.26 22.53
CA TRP A 280 -7.24 -7.98 23.07
C TRP A 280 -8.10 -9.23 23.14
N LEU A 281 -8.89 -9.36 24.21
CA LEU A 281 -10.00 -10.31 24.31
C LEU A 281 -11.32 -9.57 23.99
N LEU A 282 -12.04 -10.04 22.99
CA LEU A 282 -13.35 -9.54 22.61
C LEU A 282 -14.41 -10.56 23.03
N ARG A 283 -15.29 -10.17 23.93
CA ARG A 283 -16.49 -10.94 24.28
C ARG A 283 -17.68 -10.35 23.54
N ILE A 284 -18.36 -11.15 22.75
CA ILE A 284 -19.50 -10.70 21.95
C ILE A 284 -20.76 -10.79 22.81
N ASP A 285 -21.44 -9.66 22.98
CA ASP A 285 -22.67 -9.58 23.75
C ASP A 285 -23.77 -10.42 23.06
N GLN A 286 -24.32 -11.40 23.78
CA GLN A 286 -25.36 -12.29 23.23
C GLN A 286 -26.74 -11.62 23.19
N ASP A 287 -26.94 -10.55 23.96
CA ASP A 287 -28.25 -9.89 24.10
C ASP A 287 -28.53 -8.86 22.98
N GLY A 288 -27.68 -8.77 21.96
CA GLY A 288 -27.81 -7.86 20.81
C GLY A 288 -29.00 -8.17 19.87
N ARG A 289 -30.17 -8.53 20.39
CA ARG A 289 -31.48 -8.39 19.72
C ARG A 289 -32.06 -6.98 19.83
N GLY A 290 -31.21 -6.01 20.19
CA GLY A 290 -31.58 -4.60 20.05
C GLY A 290 -31.59 -4.23 18.58
N THR A 291 -32.65 -3.55 18.15
CA THR A 291 -32.74 -2.83 16.88
C THR A 291 -31.36 -2.31 16.49
N ALA A 292 -30.86 -2.79 15.35
CA ALA A 292 -29.56 -2.33 14.83
C ALA A 292 -29.57 -0.80 14.85
N PRO A 293 -28.69 -0.17 15.63
CA PRO A 293 -28.70 1.29 15.67
C PRO A 293 -28.32 1.82 14.30
N VAL A 294 -28.91 2.93 13.93
CA VAL A 294 -28.65 3.63 12.67
C VAL A 294 -27.13 3.72 12.47
N THR A 295 -26.65 3.00 11.51
CA THR A 295 -25.22 3.00 11.15
C THR A 295 -25.09 4.00 10.00
N ARG A 296 -24.24 5.01 10.19
CA ARG A 296 -23.89 5.97 9.16
C ARG A 296 -22.59 5.55 8.52
N ILE A 297 -22.52 5.55 7.21
CA ILE A 297 -21.27 5.36 6.44
C ILE A 297 -20.95 6.66 5.69
N VAL A 298 -19.74 7.16 5.88
CA VAL A 298 -19.21 8.29 5.13
C VAL A 298 -18.20 7.76 4.12
N LEU A 299 -18.51 7.96 2.84
CA LEU A 299 -17.59 7.67 1.74
C LEU A 299 -16.86 8.96 1.38
N ASP A 300 -15.61 9.09 1.80
CA ASP A 300 -14.78 10.23 1.44
C ASP A 300 -14.06 9.96 0.12
N LEU A 301 -14.50 10.67 -0.91
CA LEU A 301 -13.96 10.63 -2.27
C LEU A 301 -13.31 11.97 -2.65
N SER A 302 -13.12 12.88 -1.70
CA SER A 302 -12.67 14.26 -1.92
C SER A 302 -11.24 14.35 -2.49
N ARG A 303 -10.37 13.40 -2.17
CA ARG A 303 -8.97 13.40 -2.60
C ARG A 303 -8.68 12.22 -3.51
N ALA A 304 -8.24 12.51 -4.74
CA ALA A 304 -7.87 11.48 -5.69
C ALA A 304 -6.72 10.61 -5.13
N GLY A 305 -6.94 9.29 -5.14
CA GLY A 305 -5.98 8.29 -4.64
C GLY A 305 -6.02 8.04 -3.13
N CYS A 306 -6.77 8.83 -2.34
CA CYS A 306 -6.90 8.71 -0.88
C CYS A 306 -8.36 8.52 -0.46
N TRP A 307 -9.05 7.58 -1.10
CA TRP A 307 -10.47 7.33 -0.81
C TRP A 307 -10.64 6.47 0.44
N SER A 308 -11.66 6.77 1.22
CA SER A 308 -11.96 6.01 2.43
C SER A 308 -13.46 5.80 2.66
N ALA A 309 -13.78 4.75 3.40
CA ALA A 309 -15.10 4.51 3.96
C ALA A 309 -15.01 4.53 5.48
N THR A 310 -15.72 5.46 6.12
CA THR A 310 -15.81 5.55 7.58
C THR A 310 -17.20 5.15 8.02
N VAL A 311 -17.28 4.13 8.87
CA VAL A 311 -18.54 3.64 9.44
C VAL A 311 -18.66 4.17 10.86
N TYR A 312 -19.82 4.76 11.17
CA TYR A 312 -20.16 5.26 12.50
C TYR A 312 -21.24 4.35 13.09
N GLY A 313 -20.93 3.76 14.23
CA GLY A 313 -21.85 3.00 15.05
C GLY A 313 -22.03 3.65 16.42
N PRO A 314 -22.95 3.17 17.27
CA PRO A 314 -23.25 3.77 18.57
C PRO A 314 -22.08 3.79 19.53
N SER A 315 -21.14 2.86 19.37
CA SER A 315 -19.99 2.68 20.26
C SER A 315 -18.66 3.10 19.61
N GLY A 316 -18.69 3.83 18.50
CA GLY A 316 -17.47 4.34 17.85
C GLY A 316 -17.50 4.33 16.33
N SER A 317 -16.38 4.72 15.73
CA SER A 317 -16.21 4.76 14.28
C SER A 317 -14.96 4.02 13.85
N TRP A 318 -14.98 3.45 12.66
CA TRP A 318 -13.81 2.88 12.02
C TRP A 318 -13.73 3.32 10.56
N SER A 319 -12.51 3.42 10.04
CA SER A 319 -12.25 3.88 8.67
C SER A 319 -11.39 2.88 7.94
N GLN A 320 -11.69 2.69 6.66
CA GLN A 320 -10.93 1.84 5.74
C GLN A 320 -10.54 2.62 4.50
N GLU A 321 -9.29 2.52 4.10
CA GLU A 321 -8.86 2.97 2.78
C GLU A 321 -9.45 2.07 1.69
N LEU A 322 -9.89 2.71 0.61
CA LEU A 322 -10.50 2.05 -0.52
C LEU A 322 -9.53 1.97 -1.70
N SER A 323 -9.45 0.80 -2.31
CA SER A 323 -8.83 0.72 -3.64
C SER A 323 -9.66 1.50 -4.67
N PRO A 324 -9.06 1.93 -5.80
CA PRO A 324 -9.79 2.63 -6.87
C PRO A 324 -11.09 1.90 -7.27
N ARG A 325 -11.02 0.58 -7.41
CA ARG A 325 -12.18 -0.23 -7.80
C ARG A 325 -13.24 -0.33 -6.70
N HIS A 326 -12.85 -0.39 -5.43
CA HIS A 326 -13.79 -0.41 -4.31
C HIS A 326 -14.49 0.93 -4.12
N ALA A 327 -13.76 2.05 -4.29
CA ALA A 327 -14.33 3.39 -4.24
C ALA A 327 -15.39 3.58 -5.34
N GLU A 328 -15.07 3.14 -6.56
CA GLU A 328 -16.00 3.17 -7.70
C GLU A 328 -17.26 2.34 -7.44
N LEU A 329 -17.11 1.08 -6.97
CA LEU A 329 -18.24 0.21 -6.62
C LEU A 329 -19.16 0.82 -5.56
N LEU A 330 -18.57 1.31 -4.46
CA LEU A 330 -19.34 1.90 -3.37
C LEU A 330 -20.04 3.19 -3.79
N PHE A 331 -19.40 4.01 -4.64
CA PHE A 331 -20.03 5.18 -5.24
C PHE A 331 -21.25 4.79 -6.09
N LEU A 332 -21.13 3.78 -6.96
CA LEU A 332 -22.26 3.30 -7.80
C LEU A 332 -23.43 2.79 -6.96
N LEU A 333 -23.14 2.14 -5.81
CA LEU A 333 -24.19 1.68 -4.89
C LEU A 333 -24.82 2.84 -4.12
N ALA A 334 -24.07 3.85 -3.72
CA ALA A 334 -24.58 5.05 -3.06
C ALA A 334 -25.50 5.87 -3.97
N GLU A 335 -25.14 5.97 -5.26
CA GLU A 335 -25.99 6.62 -6.28
C GLU A 335 -27.22 5.78 -6.70
N SER A 336 -27.39 4.59 -6.14
CA SER A 336 -28.45 3.66 -6.52
C SER A 336 -29.18 3.08 -5.29
N PRO A 337 -30.02 3.87 -4.61
CA PRO A 337 -30.73 3.42 -3.39
C PRO A 337 -31.62 2.18 -3.61
N ARG A 338 -32.15 2.00 -4.82
CA ARG A 338 -32.93 0.80 -5.20
C ARG A 338 -32.04 -0.44 -5.37
N GLY A 339 -30.72 -0.25 -5.42
CA GLY A 339 -29.74 -1.30 -5.65
C GLY A 339 -29.51 -1.61 -7.12
N ARG A 340 -28.48 -2.42 -7.38
CA ARG A 340 -28.11 -2.89 -8.72
C ARG A 340 -27.82 -4.38 -8.72
N SER A 341 -28.10 -5.03 -9.84
CA SER A 341 -27.68 -6.41 -10.11
C SER A 341 -26.18 -6.48 -10.43
N ALA A 342 -25.61 -7.68 -10.37
CA ALA A 342 -24.22 -7.90 -10.77
C ALA A 342 -23.98 -7.57 -12.26
N ALA A 343 -25.00 -7.80 -13.12
CA ALA A 343 -24.90 -7.49 -14.55
C ALA A 343 -24.90 -5.98 -14.82
N GLU A 344 -25.74 -5.22 -14.13
CA GLU A 344 -25.77 -3.75 -14.23
C GLU A 344 -24.45 -3.14 -13.73
N LEU A 345 -23.93 -3.61 -12.61
CA LEU A 345 -22.61 -3.18 -12.12
C LEU A 345 -21.47 -3.56 -13.08
N ALA A 346 -21.55 -4.73 -13.70
CA ALA A 346 -20.56 -5.17 -14.69
C ALA A 346 -20.60 -4.30 -15.95
N GLY A 347 -21.79 -3.94 -16.42
CA GLY A 347 -21.98 -2.99 -17.52
C GLY A 347 -21.40 -1.62 -17.22
N GLU A 348 -21.63 -1.07 -16.02
CA GLU A 348 -21.07 0.22 -15.60
C GLU A 348 -19.53 0.19 -15.47
N LEU A 349 -18.98 -0.85 -14.83
CA LEU A 349 -17.55 -0.91 -14.48
C LEU A 349 -16.66 -1.35 -15.64
N PHE A 350 -17.18 -2.16 -16.55
CA PHE A 350 -16.39 -2.83 -17.60
C PHE A 350 -16.93 -2.63 -18.99
N GLY A 351 -18.10 -1.99 -19.15
CA GLY A 351 -18.81 -1.91 -20.43
C GLY A 351 -19.37 -3.27 -20.91
N ASP A 352 -19.28 -4.32 -20.08
CA ASP A 352 -19.66 -5.70 -20.42
C ASP A 352 -20.49 -6.32 -19.29
N PRO A 353 -21.82 -6.46 -19.46
CA PRO A 353 -22.71 -6.99 -18.43
C PRO A 353 -22.50 -8.48 -18.14
N THR A 354 -21.71 -9.20 -18.94
CA THR A 354 -21.41 -10.63 -18.72
C THR A 354 -20.36 -10.85 -17.64
N ARG A 355 -19.55 -9.84 -17.31
CA ARG A 355 -18.44 -9.93 -16.31
C ARG A 355 -18.93 -9.98 -14.86
N THR A 356 -20.04 -10.64 -14.59
CA THR A 356 -20.69 -10.74 -13.28
C THR A 356 -19.82 -11.45 -12.23
N VAL A 357 -18.98 -12.40 -12.64
CA VAL A 357 -18.09 -13.13 -11.74
C VAL A 357 -17.06 -12.18 -11.12
N THR A 358 -16.47 -11.30 -11.93
CA THR A 358 -15.51 -10.28 -11.45
C THR A 358 -16.17 -9.33 -10.46
N VAL A 359 -17.39 -8.83 -10.77
CA VAL A 359 -18.15 -7.96 -9.86
C VAL A 359 -18.45 -8.66 -8.54
N ARG A 360 -18.88 -9.91 -8.57
CA ARG A 360 -19.16 -10.70 -7.35
C ARG A 360 -17.91 -10.89 -6.49
N ALA A 361 -16.75 -11.13 -7.13
CA ALA A 361 -15.48 -11.24 -6.42
C ALA A 361 -15.10 -9.92 -5.73
N GLU A 362 -15.22 -8.77 -6.42
CA GLU A 362 -14.93 -7.46 -5.83
C GLU A 362 -15.92 -7.11 -4.69
N LEU A 363 -17.22 -7.34 -4.90
CA LEU A 363 -18.23 -7.15 -3.85
C LEU A 363 -17.99 -8.06 -2.65
N SER A 364 -17.53 -9.30 -2.86
CA SER A 364 -17.16 -10.20 -1.77
C SER A 364 -15.98 -9.65 -0.96
N ARG A 365 -15.00 -9.01 -1.61
CA ARG A 365 -13.88 -8.34 -0.93
C ARG A 365 -14.34 -7.12 -0.13
N VAL A 366 -15.14 -6.24 -0.74
CA VAL A 366 -15.73 -5.08 -0.05
C VAL A 366 -16.55 -5.52 1.15
N ARG A 367 -17.37 -6.56 1.01
CA ARG A 367 -18.22 -7.08 2.10
C ARG A 367 -17.44 -7.70 3.26
N ARG A 368 -16.21 -8.15 3.04
CA ARG A 368 -15.36 -8.59 4.16
C ARG A 368 -15.10 -7.47 5.18
N HIS A 369 -15.09 -6.23 4.71
CA HIS A 369 -14.85 -5.05 5.54
C HIS A 369 -16.15 -4.32 5.92
N LEU A 370 -17.18 -4.35 5.04
CA LEU A 370 -18.46 -3.67 5.21
C LEU A 370 -19.62 -4.67 5.42
N ALA A 371 -19.36 -5.83 6.06
CA ALA A 371 -20.38 -6.85 6.30
C ALA A 371 -21.53 -6.30 7.16
N GLY A 372 -22.76 -6.61 6.76
CA GLY A 372 -23.97 -6.08 7.38
C GLY A 372 -24.46 -4.75 6.78
N LEU A 373 -23.57 -3.95 6.17
CA LEU A 373 -23.94 -2.66 5.57
C LEU A 373 -24.41 -2.80 4.11
N LEU A 374 -24.08 -3.93 3.45
CA LEU A 374 -24.44 -4.20 2.06
C LEU A 374 -25.32 -5.44 1.95
N THR A 375 -26.48 -5.29 1.32
CA THR A 375 -27.41 -6.40 1.02
C THR A 375 -27.04 -7.11 -0.29
N HIS A 376 -27.68 -8.28 -0.52
CA HIS A 376 -27.62 -9.02 -1.77
C HIS A 376 -28.96 -8.97 -2.52
N ARG A 377 -28.89 -8.94 -3.85
CA ARG A 377 -30.02 -9.18 -4.75
C ARG A 377 -31.25 -8.29 -4.47
N PRO A 378 -31.17 -7.01 -4.80
CA PRO A 378 -30.06 -6.32 -5.47
C PRO A 378 -28.94 -5.94 -4.49
N TYR A 379 -27.74 -5.63 -5.01
CA TYR A 379 -26.64 -5.06 -4.23
C TYR A 379 -26.97 -3.59 -3.93
N ARG A 380 -27.05 -3.25 -2.65
CA ARG A 380 -27.31 -1.90 -2.15
C ARG A 380 -26.83 -1.77 -0.72
N PHE A 381 -26.74 -0.57 -0.22
CA PHE A 381 -26.64 -0.37 1.22
C PHE A 381 -27.92 -0.85 1.92
N ALA A 382 -27.79 -1.36 3.14
CA ALA A 382 -28.94 -1.76 3.94
C ALA A 382 -29.84 -0.55 4.22
N GLN A 383 -31.14 -0.77 4.45
CA GLN A 383 -32.13 0.33 4.59
C GLN A 383 -31.92 1.16 5.86
N ASP A 384 -31.30 0.55 6.88
CA ASP A 384 -30.96 1.14 8.17
C ASP A 384 -29.60 1.83 8.19
N VAL A 385 -28.92 1.95 7.03
CA VAL A 385 -27.62 2.61 6.87
C VAL A 385 -27.79 3.96 6.19
N GLU A 386 -27.42 5.01 6.90
CA GLU A 386 -27.30 6.35 6.32
C GLU A 386 -26.00 6.45 5.53
N VAL A 387 -26.07 6.83 4.25
CA VAL A 387 -24.91 6.95 3.36
C VAL A 387 -24.63 8.40 3.05
N GLU A 388 -23.47 8.89 3.47
CA GLU A 388 -22.98 10.23 3.16
C GLU A 388 -21.82 10.14 2.16
N LEU A 389 -21.85 10.99 1.14
CA LEU A 389 -20.80 11.12 0.12
C LEU A 389 -20.09 12.47 0.27
N ILE A 390 -18.79 12.43 0.61
CA ILE A 390 -17.93 13.61 0.52
C ILE A 390 -17.26 13.57 -0.86
N ARG A 391 -17.61 14.55 -1.70
CA ARG A 391 -17.12 14.70 -3.07
C ARG A 391 -15.98 15.71 -3.14
N PRO A 392 -15.10 15.67 -4.15
CA PRO A 392 -14.13 16.72 -4.37
C PRO A 392 -14.82 18.06 -4.69
N GLU A 393 -14.19 19.18 -4.33
CA GLU A 393 -14.66 20.53 -4.65
C GLU A 393 -14.80 20.74 -6.17
N ASP A 394 -13.78 20.27 -6.93
CA ASP A 394 -13.88 20.16 -8.39
C ASP A 394 -14.50 18.81 -8.78
N PRO A 395 -15.70 18.80 -9.36
CA PRO A 395 -16.36 17.56 -9.79
C PRO A 395 -15.50 16.71 -10.75
N ALA A 396 -14.62 17.31 -11.53
CA ALA A 396 -13.72 16.59 -12.43
C ALA A 396 -12.75 15.67 -11.69
N GLY A 397 -12.43 15.95 -10.43
CA GLY A 397 -11.60 15.15 -9.54
C GLY A 397 -12.26 13.88 -8.99
N LEU A 398 -13.58 13.69 -9.18
CA LEU A 398 -14.30 12.52 -8.67
C LEU A 398 -13.84 11.24 -9.40
N LEU A 399 -13.16 10.33 -8.69
CA LEU A 399 -12.72 9.03 -9.20
C LEU A 399 -12.10 9.12 -10.61
N PRO A 400 -11.01 9.87 -10.81
CA PRO A 400 -10.52 10.28 -12.14
C PRO A 400 -10.18 9.11 -13.08
N HIS A 401 -9.89 7.94 -12.53
CA HIS A 401 -9.61 6.69 -13.25
C HIS A 401 -10.87 5.99 -13.79
N SER A 402 -12.06 6.37 -13.31
CA SER A 402 -13.31 5.67 -13.66
C SER A 402 -13.85 6.13 -15.02
N THR A 403 -14.28 5.16 -15.81
CA THR A 403 -15.01 5.35 -17.08
C THR A 403 -16.50 5.00 -16.94
N ALA A 404 -16.96 4.63 -15.74
CA ALA A 404 -18.34 4.26 -15.50
C ALA A 404 -19.30 5.40 -15.84
N PRO A 405 -20.34 5.17 -16.66
CA PRO A 405 -21.28 6.21 -17.09
C PRO A 405 -21.89 7.03 -15.95
N THR A 406 -22.19 6.39 -14.82
CA THR A 406 -22.71 7.08 -13.62
C THR A 406 -21.69 8.04 -13.02
N VAL A 407 -20.40 7.65 -12.94
CA VAL A 407 -19.31 8.51 -12.45
C VAL A 407 -19.08 9.68 -13.42
N VAL A 408 -19.06 9.40 -14.72
CA VAL A 408 -18.89 10.43 -15.76
C VAL A 408 -20.01 11.47 -15.70
N ARG A 409 -21.26 11.03 -15.53
CA ARG A 409 -22.41 11.96 -15.34
C ARG A 409 -22.25 12.81 -14.09
N ALA A 410 -21.81 12.23 -12.99
CA ALA A 410 -21.59 12.95 -11.74
C ALA A 410 -20.48 14.02 -11.86
N ARG A 411 -19.42 13.76 -12.63
CA ARG A 411 -18.37 14.76 -12.96
C ARG A 411 -18.90 15.93 -13.77
N LEU A 412 -19.88 15.69 -14.63
CA LEU A 412 -20.50 16.73 -15.48
C LEU A 412 -21.58 17.54 -14.77
N GLY A 413 -21.79 17.33 -13.46
CA GLY A 413 -22.82 18.03 -12.68
C GLY A 413 -24.28 17.68 -13.07
N ARG A 414 -24.48 16.63 -13.89
CA ARG A 414 -25.79 16.18 -14.31
C ARG A 414 -26.33 15.16 -13.29
N THR A 415 -27.08 15.64 -12.31
CA THR A 415 -27.93 14.77 -11.47
C THR A 415 -28.94 14.05 -12.35
N GLY A 416 -29.06 12.72 -12.18
CA GLY A 416 -30.00 11.91 -12.94
C GLY A 416 -31.45 12.30 -12.68
N PRO A 417 -32.39 11.93 -13.58
CA PRO A 417 -33.81 12.27 -13.45
C PRO A 417 -34.43 11.50 -12.27
N GLY A 418 -34.87 12.23 -11.25
CA GLY A 418 -35.60 11.61 -10.15
C GLY A 418 -35.68 12.42 -8.88
N MET A 419 -36.18 13.65 -8.95
CA MET A 419 -37.07 14.23 -7.91
C MET A 419 -37.75 15.44 -8.52
N ILE A 420 -38.98 15.25 -8.89
CA ILE A 420 -40.00 16.30 -9.06
C ILE A 420 -40.80 16.34 -7.74
N PRO A 421 -41.17 17.52 -7.26
CA PRO A 421 -41.58 17.84 -5.90
C PRO A 421 -42.75 17.05 -5.37
#